data_38aa2fd3adc9e7c6255e4f2d50b17170
#
_entry.id   38aa2fd3adc9e7c6255e4f2d50b17170
#
_cell.length_a   1.000
_cell.length_b   1.000
_cell.length_c   1.000
_cell.angle_alpha   90.00
_cell.angle_beta   90.00
_cell.angle_gamma   90.00
#
_symmetry.space_group_name_H-M   'P 1'
#
loop_
_entity.id
_entity.type
_entity.pdbx_description
1 polymer ?
#
loop_
_entity_poly.entity_id
_entity_poly.type
_entity_poly.pdbx_seq_one_letter_code
_entity_poly.pdbx_strand_id
1 'polypeptide(L)'
;MTLKLAIATVAVAVLTGCASLLGPQSSTETPAAAATSSTLIPAGISAEIKKFYTQKVTWKACATNRDALCGTVLVPMNWAKPSAGSLKLAVAWKRSGNAKAKGSILFNPGGPGEPAYDWIAKEGASGIGTAALRKAYNIVAFDPRGVGRSQPKVKCLDSKGMDALFYGDQTYPLGSAEDLADSRAQTKGFIDACAKNTGAGLAFVDSTSAAKDMDVLRVVFGDAKLNYLGYSYGSYLGTMYAALFPSRVGHLVLDGALDPTLSDYEQSFAQLQGFDSALKAYLADCLGNTGCPFTGTVSSAQAKISAWMRGLETNPIPAGSGRQLTVWSAQTGLIMTLYSDSYWSYATNAFTEAFTKGTGSQFMSLADFYYGRNQDGSYQSNLMEANLAIACLDSRSSWNEAEVARENQRVVSASSVFGRYWQNGALTCSMWPYPVAKKPSNLTAKGAAPILVLGTTNDPATPYSQAQALAKLLKSGVMVTYNGEGHTAYGRSNSCIANTVDDYFISNKVPSADPQC
;
A
#
# COMPACT_ATOMS: atom_id res chain seq x y z
N MET A 1 -8.42 -34.05 -4.93
CA MET A 1 -9.55 -33.37 -4.28
C MET A 1 -9.33 -31.87 -4.42
N THR A 2 -10.02 -31.28 -5.35
CA THR A 2 -9.88 -29.87 -5.76
C THR A 2 -10.55 -28.97 -4.73
N LEU A 3 -9.78 -28.16 -4.02
CA LEU A 3 -10.29 -27.14 -3.11
C LEU A 3 -10.78 -25.96 -3.95
N LYS A 4 -12.09 -25.88 -4.19
CA LYS A 4 -12.72 -24.72 -4.80
C LYS A 4 -12.90 -23.65 -3.73
N LEU A 5 -12.21 -22.53 -3.90
CA LEU A 5 -12.54 -21.29 -3.19
C LEU A 5 -13.93 -20.87 -3.61
N ALA A 6 -14.89 -20.88 -2.68
CA ALA A 6 -16.26 -20.47 -2.94
C ALA A 6 -16.32 -18.93 -2.96
N ILE A 7 -16.35 -18.37 -4.16
CA ILE A 7 -16.86 -17.00 -4.38
C ILE A 7 -18.38 -17.14 -4.40
N ALA A 8 -19.06 -16.54 -3.45
CA ALA A 8 -20.51 -16.49 -3.39
C ALA A 8 -21.04 -15.63 -4.55
N THR A 9 -21.43 -16.30 -5.63
CA THR A 9 -22.23 -15.71 -6.70
C THR A 9 -23.71 -15.82 -6.33
N VAL A 10 -24.36 -14.71 -6.04
CA VAL A 10 -25.81 -14.61 -5.95
C VAL A 10 -26.37 -14.65 -7.38
N ALA A 11 -27.05 -15.73 -7.72
CA ALA A 11 -27.80 -15.85 -8.95
C ALA A 11 -29.10 -15.04 -8.84
N VAL A 12 -29.27 -14.03 -9.69
CA VAL A 12 -30.56 -13.37 -9.92
C VAL A 12 -31.19 -13.94 -11.17
N ALA A 13 -32.41 -14.41 -11.02
CA ALA A 13 -33.24 -15.01 -12.07
C ALA A 13 -33.56 -13.99 -13.17
N VAL A 14 -33.43 -14.45 -14.41
CA VAL A 14 -33.83 -13.73 -15.62
C VAL A 14 -35.34 -13.84 -15.79
N LEU A 15 -36.06 -12.72 -15.77
CA LEU A 15 -37.38 -12.57 -16.36
C LEU A 15 -37.23 -11.82 -17.69
N THR A 16 -37.55 -12.53 -18.76
CA THR A 16 -37.66 -12.03 -20.12
C THR A 16 -38.84 -11.06 -20.28
N GLY A 17 -38.54 -9.84 -20.67
CA GLY A 17 -39.50 -8.86 -21.16
C GLY A 17 -38.94 -8.13 -22.38
N CYS A 18 -39.58 -8.32 -23.55
CA CYS A 18 -39.29 -7.61 -24.79
C CYS A 18 -39.46 -6.08 -24.62
N ALA A 19 -38.44 -5.29 -24.98
CA ALA A 19 -38.62 -3.87 -25.33
C ALA A 19 -37.49 -3.40 -26.26
N SER A 20 -37.92 -3.07 -27.42
CA SER A 20 -37.51 -1.99 -28.36
C SER A 20 -36.04 -1.57 -28.47
N LEU A 21 -35.55 -1.76 -29.69
CA LEU A 21 -34.33 -1.19 -30.28
C LEU A 21 -34.30 0.34 -30.17
N LEU A 22 -33.49 0.86 -29.29
CA LEU A 22 -32.88 2.20 -29.38
C LEU A 22 -31.38 2.04 -29.20
N GLY A 23 -30.61 2.50 -30.21
CA GLY A 23 -29.17 2.37 -30.26
C GLY A 23 -28.47 3.09 -29.09
N PRO A 24 -27.23 2.70 -28.74
CA PRO A 24 -26.50 3.31 -27.64
C PRO A 24 -26.08 4.73 -28.03
N GLN A 25 -26.75 5.74 -27.49
CA GLN A 25 -26.18 7.08 -27.44
C GLN A 25 -24.96 7.04 -26.52
N SER A 26 -23.81 7.29 -27.09
CA SER A 26 -22.56 7.57 -26.38
C SER A 26 -22.75 8.86 -25.58
N SER A 27 -23.18 8.75 -24.32
CA SER A 27 -23.17 9.89 -23.42
C SER A 27 -21.73 10.17 -23.00
N THR A 28 -21.09 11.13 -23.63
CA THR A 28 -19.90 11.82 -23.13
C THR A 28 -20.32 12.71 -21.97
N GLU A 29 -20.66 12.11 -20.82
CA GLU A 29 -20.93 12.89 -19.62
C GLU A 29 -19.61 13.28 -18.95
N THR A 30 -19.23 14.54 -19.15
CA THR A 30 -18.28 15.24 -18.29
C THR A 30 -18.86 15.29 -16.87
N PRO A 31 -18.04 15.16 -15.81
CA PRO A 31 -18.47 15.54 -14.45
C PRO A 31 -19.19 16.87 -14.56
N ALA A 32 -20.38 17.01 -13.98
CA ALA A 32 -21.13 18.26 -14.04
C ALA A 32 -20.11 19.38 -13.81
N ALA A 33 -19.92 20.23 -14.80
CA ALA A 33 -18.86 21.23 -14.81
C ALA A 33 -19.04 22.11 -13.56
N ALA A 34 -18.41 21.68 -12.45
CA ALA A 34 -18.04 22.61 -11.42
C ALA A 34 -17.26 23.66 -12.17
N ALA A 35 -17.76 24.87 -12.18
CA ALA A 35 -17.11 25.98 -12.85
C ALA A 35 -15.62 25.84 -12.62
N THR A 36 -14.82 25.78 -13.69
CA THR A 36 -13.36 25.90 -13.62
C THR A 36 -13.10 27.32 -13.14
N SER A 37 -13.43 27.57 -11.89
CA SER A 37 -13.22 28.82 -11.20
C SER A 37 -11.71 28.98 -11.12
N SER A 38 -11.20 30.06 -11.64
CA SER A 38 -9.79 30.46 -11.49
C SER A 38 -9.34 30.43 -10.01
N THR A 39 -10.27 30.39 -9.07
CA THR A 39 -10.05 30.32 -7.62
C THR A 39 -9.60 28.95 -7.12
N LEU A 40 -9.82 27.85 -7.87
CA LEU A 40 -9.38 26.50 -7.47
C LEU A 40 -7.90 26.27 -7.81
N ILE A 41 -7.40 26.99 -8.79
CA ILE A 41 -6.02 26.85 -9.28
C ILE A 41 -5.07 27.61 -8.34
N PRO A 42 -3.90 27.05 -7.99
CA PRO A 42 -2.91 27.74 -7.20
C PRO A 42 -2.54 29.11 -7.78
N ALA A 43 -2.55 30.15 -6.96
CA ALA A 43 -2.02 31.46 -7.37
C ALA A 43 -0.51 31.40 -7.60
N GLY A 44 0.02 32.20 -8.54
CA GLY A 44 1.46 32.34 -8.75
C GLY A 44 2.16 31.18 -9.45
N ILE A 45 1.43 30.17 -9.95
CA ILE A 45 2.04 29.10 -10.76
C ILE A 45 2.35 29.56 -12.19
N SER A 46 3.42 29.03 -12.78
CA SER A 46 3.80 29.32 -14.16
C SER A 46 2.74 28.84 -15.16
N ALA A 47 2.72 29.45 -16.36
CA ALA A 47 1.84 29.01 -17.46
C ALA A 47 2.07 27.54 -17.83
N GLU A 48 3.30 27.05 -17.74
CA GLU A 48 3.66 25.65 -18.00
C GLU A 48 3.04 24.68 -17.00
N ILE A 49 2.90 25.08 -15.74
CA ILE A 49 2.21 24.27 -14.71
C ILE A 49 0.69 24.42 -14.87
N LYS A 50 0.19 25.63 -15.15
CA LYS A 50 -1.24 25.94 -15.23
C LYS A 50 -1.99 25.05 -16.21
N LYS A 51 -1.36 24.65 -17.33
CA LYS A 51 -1.97 23.75 -18.33
C LYS A 51 -2.44 22.41 -17.74
N PHE A 52 -1.75 21.88 -16.72
CA PHE A 52 -2.14 20.63 -16.08
C PHE A 52 -3.36 20.80 -15.18
N TYR A 53 -3.56 21.97 -14.60
CA TYR A 53 -4.75 22.30 -13.80
C TYR A 53 -5.97 22.66 -14.65
N THR A 54 -5.78 23.11 -15.89
CA THR A 54 -6.88 23.55 -16.78
C THR A 54 -7.22 22.50 -17.85
N GLN A 55 -6.62 21.31 -17.78
CA GLN A 55 -6.87 20.24 -18.73
C GLN A 55 -8.32 19.75 -18.70
N LYS A 56 -8.84 19.37 -19.86
CA LYS A 56 -10.12 18.69 -19.97
C LYS A 56 -9.87 17.18 -20.02
N VAL A 57 -10.44 16.45 -19.09
CA VAL A 57 -10.33 14.99 -19.00
C VAL A 57 -11.55 14.35 -19.67
N THR A 58 -11.30 13.42 -20.59
CA THR A 58 -12.36 12.61 -21.19
C THR A 58 -12.61 11.39 -20.30
N TRP A 59 -13.78 11.35 -19.73
CA TRP A 59 -14.24 10.24 -18.89
C TRP A 59 -15.07 9.27 -19.73
N LYS A 60 -14.81 7.97 -19.59
CA LYS A 60 -15.55 6.89 -20.24
C LYS A 60 -15.94 5.84 -19.20
N ALA A 61 -17.03 5.12 -19.43
CA ALA A 61 -17.36 3.96 -18.61
C ALA A 61 -16.15 3.01 -18.56
N CYS A 62 -15.81 2.51 -17.36
CA CYS A 62 -14.74 1.54 -17.23
C CYS A 62 -15.11 0.23 -17.93
N ALA A 63 -14.10 -0.48 -18.46
CA ALA A 63 -14.35 -1.68 -19.28
C ALA A 63 -15.04 -2.81 -18.49
N THR A 64 -14.66 -2.98 -17.22
CA THR A 64 -15.14 -4.07 -16.34
C THR A 64 -16.32 -3.66 -15.46
N ASN A 65 -16.49 -2.36 -15.20
CA ASN A 65 -17.59 -1.83 -14.37
C ASN A 65 -18.13 -0.56 -15.03
N ARG A 66 -19.29 -0.67 -15.69
CA ARG A 66 -19.88 0.45 -16.43
C ARG A 66 -20.46 1.55 -15.54
N ASP A 67 -20.67 1.29 -14.26
CA ASP A 67 -21.12 2.29 -13.27
C ASP A 67 -19.98 3.18 -12.77
N ALA A 68 -18.74 2.83 -13.11
CA ALA A 68 -17.56 3.62 -12.82
C ALA A 68 -17.05 4.32 -14.09
N LEU A 69 -16.41 5.46 -13.91
CA LEU A 69 -15.81 6.25 -14.97
C LEU A 69 -14.28 6.18 -14.87
N CYS A 70 -13.66 5.98 -16.01
CA CYS A 70 -12.21 5.85 -16.16
C CYS A 70 -11.66 6.93 -17.09
N GLY A 71 -10.50 7.47 -16.74
CA GLY A 71 -9.84 8.52 -17.54
C GLY A 71 -8.36 8.62 -17.25
N THR A 72 -7.72 9.54 -17.96
CA THR A 72 -6.29 9.83 -17.81
C THR A 72 -6.10 11.30 -17.50
N VAL A 73 -5.34 11.58 -16.44
CA VAL A 73 -4.95 12.94 -16.05
C VAL A 73 -3.46 13.12 -16.32
N LEU A 74 -3.10 14.22 -16.98
CA LEU A 74 -1.71 14.57 -17.26
C LEU A 74 -1.12 15.37 -16.09
N VAL A 75 0.14 15.07 -15.74
CA VAL A 75 0.90 15.80 -14.73
C VAL A 75 2.32 16.04 -15.25
N PRO A 76 3.07 17.03 -14.73
CA PRO A 76 4.47 17.21 -15.13
C PRO A 76 5.29 15.96 -14.79
N MET A 77 6.14 15.49 -15.69
CA MET A 77 7.13 14.47 -15.35
C MET A 77 8.05 14.99 -14.25
N ASN A 78 8.60 16.18 -14.42
CA ASN A 78 9.42 16.86 -13.43
C ASN A 78 8.75 18.18 -13.01
N TRP A 79 8.31 18.26 -11.75
CA TRP A 79 7.67 19.45 -11.20
C TRP A 79 8.58 20.68 -11.12
N ALA A 80 9.91 20.48 -11.07
CA ALA A 80 10.88 21.56 -11.11
C ALA A 80 11.15 22.07 -12.56
N LYS A 81 10.87 21.23 -13.57
CA LYS A 81 11.03 21.56 -14.98
C LYS A 81 9.83 21.03 -15.79
N PRO A 82 8.65 21.70 -15.73
CA PRO A 82 7.41 21.20 -16.36
C PRO A 82 7.47 21.03 -17.87
N SER A 83 8.42 21.71 -18.54
CA SER A 83 8.69 21.58 -19.97
C SER A 83 9.38 20.25 -20.34
N ALA A 84 9.93 19.51 -19.37
CA ALA A 84 10.65 18.25 -19.61
C ALA A 84 9.74 17.07 -20.04
N GLY A 85 8.42 17.27 -20.07
CA GLY A 85 7.45 16.26 -20.46
C GLY A 85 6.33 16.06 -19.44
N SER A 86 5.44 15.12 -19.74
CA SER A 86 4.30 14.80 -18.87
C SER A 86 4.20 13.30 -18.61
N LEU A 87 3.61 12.96 -17.47
CA LEU A 87 3.18 11.62 -17.12
C LEU A 87 1.67 11.51 -17.29
N LYS A 88 1.17 10.27 -17.43
CA LYS A 88 -0.25 9.95 -17.52
C LYS A 88 -0.67 9.20 -16.26
N LEU A 89 -1.51 9.79 -15.44
CA LEU A 89 -2.11 9.11 -14.31
C LEU A 89 -3.39 8.40 -14.74
N ALA A 90 -3.50 7.12 -14.43
CA ALA A 90 -4.73 6.37 -14.58
C ALA A 90 -5.65 6.68 -13.40
N VAL A 91 -6.88 7.11 -13.69
CA VAL A 91 -7.85 7.53 -12.68
C VAL A 91 -9.17 6.83 -12.96
N ALA A 92 -9.75 6.24 -11.91
CA ALA A 92 -11.09 5.70 -11.91
C ALA A 92 -11.90 6.38 -10.81
N TRP A 93 -13.19 6.62 -11.06
CA TRP A 93 -14.05 7.20 -10.05
C TRP A 93 -15.48 6.69 -10.17
N LYS A 94 -16.15 6.63 -9.02
CA LYS A 94 -17.55 6.25 -8.91
C LYS A 94 -18.33 7.38 -8.29
N ARG A 95 -19.43 7.77 -8.94
CA ARG A 95 -20.37 8.73 -8.39
C ARG A 95 -21.08 8.12 -7.18
N SER A 96 -21.36 8.94 -6.20
CA SER A 96 -22.15 8.56 -5.02
C SER A 96 -23.61 8.17 -5.36
N GLY A 97 -24.09 8.54 -6.54
CA GLY A 97 -25.50 8.45 -6.91
C GLY A 97 -26.40 9.47 -6.21
N ASN A 98 -25.83 10.34 -5.37
CA ASN A 98 -26.53 11.39 -4.68
C ASN A 98 -26.30 12.73 -5.38
N ALA A 99 -27.37 13.39 -5.83
CA ALA A 99 -27.30 14.71 -6.47
C ALA A 99 -26.70 15.80 -5.55
N LYS A 100 -26.69 15.58 -4.23
CA LYS A 100 -26.09 16.45 -3.21
C LYS A 100 -24.78 15.87 -2.65
N ALA A 101 -23.98 15.21 -3.49
CA ALA A 101 -22.66 14.73 -3.08
C ALA A 101 -21.82 15.88 -2.50
N LYS A 102 -21.09 15.58 -1.41
CA LYS A 102 -20.28 16.57 -0.66
C LYS A 102 -18.93 16.88 -1.32
N GLY A 103 -18.69 16.40 -2.52
CA GLY A 103 -17.43 16.46 -3.24
C GLY A 103 -16.86 15.08 -3.49
N SER A 104 -15.55 15.01 -3.69
CA SER A 104 -14.84 13.76 -3.96
C SER A 104 -13.91 13.39 -2.82
N ILE A 105 -13.75 12.10 -2.54
CA ILE A 105 -12.68 11.56 -1.70
C ILE A 105 -11.67 10.89 -2.61
N LEU A 106 -10.44 11.34 -2.56
CA LEU A 106 -9.32 10.69 -3.21
C LEU A 106 -8.81 9.58 -2.31
N PHE A 107 -8.65 8.36 -2.85
CA PHE A 107 -8.26 7.15 -2.13
C PHE A 107 -6.89 6.64 -2.56
N ASN A 108 -6.09 6.20 -1.59
CA ASN A 108 -4.84 5.48 -1.81
C ASN A 108 -4.71 4.30 -0.82
N PRO A 109 -4.56 3.04 -1.30
CA PRO A 109 -4.47 1.85 -0.45
C PRO A 109 -3.12 1.65 0.22
N GLY A 110 -2.06 2.34 -0.24
CA GLY A 110 -0.73 2.25 0.34
C GLY A 110 0.29 1.52 -0.53
N GLY A 111 1.03 0.64 0.09
CA GLY A 111 2.19 -0.06 -0.46
C GLY A 111 3.52 0.51 0.08
N PRO A 112 4.21 1.50 -0.58
CA PRO A 112 3.88 2.16 -1.84
C PRO A 112 3.78 1.20 -3.03
N GLY A 113 3.14 1.64 -4.10
CA GLY A 113 3.08 0.83 -5.33
C GLY A 113 1.80 0.01 -5.51
N GLU A 114 0.90 -0.05 -4.53
CA GLU A 114 -0.39 -0.72 -4.68
C GLU A 114 -1.30 0.09 -5.63
N PRO A 115 -1.79 -0.51 -6.75
CA PRO A 115 -2.64 0.18 -7.70
C PRO A 115 -4.05 0.35 -7.14
N ALA A 116 -4.53 1.59 -7.09
CA ALA A 116 -5.85 1.93 -6.58
C ALA A 116 -6.95 1.90 -7.65
N TYR A 117 -6.59 2.08 -8.92
CA TYR A 117 -7.52 2.19 -10.04
C TYR A 117 -8.52 1.02 -10.11
N ASP A 118 -8.03 -0.20 -9.95
CA ASP A 118 -8.86 -1.41 -10.09
C ASP A 118 -9.85 -1.60 -8.94
N TRP A 119 -9.64 -1.02 -7.75
CA TRP A 119 -10.61 -0.99 -6.64
C TRP A 119 -11.92 -0.29 -7.02
N ILE A 120 -11.88 0.59 -8.02
CA ILE A 120 -13.08 1.22 -8.57
C ILE A 120 -13.46 0.58 -9.90
N ALA A 121 -12.50 0.45 -10.82
CA ALA A 121 -12.77 0.00 -12.18
C ALA A 121 -13.25 -1.45 -12.27
N LYS A 122 -12.90 -2.30 -11.30
CA LYS A 122 -13.36 -3.70 -11.21
C LYS A 122 -14.38 -3.90 -10.10
N GLU A 123 -14.09 -3.39 -8.89
CA GLU A 123 -14.81 -3.70 -7.67
C GLU A 123 -15.87 -2.65 -7.29
N GLY A 124 -15.94 -1.54 -8.03
CA GLY A 124 -16.96 -0.51 -7.83
C GLY A 124 -16.87 0.26 -6.51
N ALA A 125 -15.66 0.36 -5.94
CA ALA A 125 -15.37 1.00 -4.66
C ALA A 125 -15.94 0.27 -3.42
N SER A 126 -16.40 -0.98 -3.53
CA SER A 126 -17.05 -1.70 -2.42
C SER A 126 -16.15 -1.87 -1.19
N GLY A 127 -14.84 -2.02 -1.40
CA GLY A 127 -13.81 -2.13 -0.35
C GLY A 127 -13.31 -0.79 0.20
N ILE A 128 -13.80 0.37 -0.28
CA ILE A 128 -13.32 1.68 0.14
C ILE A 128 -14.28 2.30 1.16
N GLY A 129 -13.88 2.34 2.42
CA GLY A 129 -14.68 2.92 3.51
C GLY A 129 -16.05 2.26 3.69
N THR A 130 -16.98 2.97 4.31
CA THR A 130 -18.34 2.49 4.58
C THR A 130 -19.31 2.75 3.42
N ALA A 131 -20.46 2.10 3.43
CA ALA A 131 -21.56 2.41 2.50
C ALA A 131 -22.09 3.84 2.69
N ALA A 132 -22.10 4.37 3.92
CA ALA A 132 -22.53 5.73 4.23
C ALA A 132 -21.57 6.75 3.59
N LEU A 133 -20.26 6.52 3.70
CA LEU A 133 -19.25 7.36 3.05
C LEU A 133 -19.44 7.40 1.53
N ARG A 134 -19.57 6.22 0.90
CA ARG A 134 -19.76 6.10 -0.57
C ARG A 134 -21.08 6.69 -1.06
N LYS A 135 -22.09 6.81 -0.20
CA LYS A 135 -23.34 7.52 -0.49
C LYS A 135 -23.18 9.03 -0.37
N ALA A 136 -22.31 9.52 0.51
CA ALA A 136 -22.10 10.95 0.74
C ALA A 136 -21.12 11.59 -0.23
N TYR A 137 -20.13 10.85 -0.73
CA TYR A 137 -19.05 11.36 -1.57
C TYR A 137 -18.89 10.55 -2.86
N ASN A 138 -18.41 11.20 -3.91
CA ASN A 138 -17.79 10.51 -5.02
C ASN A 138 -16.46 9.88 -4.56
N ILE A 139 -16.18 8.67 -4.96
CA ILE A 139 -14.92 8.00 -4.64
C ILE A 139 -14.02 8.02 -5.86
N VAL A 140 -12.82 8.53 -5.69
CA VAL A 140 -11.80 8.65 -6.73
C VAL A 140 -10.59 7.82 -6.33
N ALA A 141 -10.17 6.89 -7.18
CA ALA A 141 -8.92 6.17 -7.05
C ALA A 141 -8.01 6.48 -8.22
N PHE A 142 -6.73 6.61 -7.95
CA PHE A 142 -5.72 6.84 -8.98
C PHE A 142 -4.52 5.96 -8.71
N ASP A 143 -3.88 5.52 -9.77
CA ASP A 143 -2.57 4.92 -9.66
C ASP A 143 -1.54 6.07 -9.63
N PRO A 144 -0.75 6.21 -8.56
CA PRO A 144 0.30 7.21 -8.52
C PRO A 144 1.29 7.06 -9.67
N ARG A 145 2.13 8.06 -9.89
CA ARG A 145 3.22 8.01 -10.87
C ARG A 145 4.08 6.77 -10.68
N GLY A 146 4.33 6.02 -11.74
CA GLY A 146 5.08 4.77 -11.71
C GLY A 146 4.29 3.52 -11.40
N VAL A 147 3.06 3.64 -10.88
CA VAL A 147 2.24 2.55 -10.36
C VAL A 147 1.21 2.07 -11.36
N GLY A 148 0.95 0.78 -11.38
CA GLY A 148 -0.21 0.15 -12.00
C GLY A 148 -0.38 0.48 -13.49
N ARG A 149 -1.45 1.21 -13.80
CA ARG A 149 -1.81 1.65 -15.17
C ARG A 149 -1.28 3.03 -15.53
N SER A 150 -0.72 3.77 -14.57
CA SER A 150 -0.08 5.06 -14.83
C SER A 150 1.20 4.91 -15.66
N GLN A 151 1.56 5.95 -16.44
CA GLN A 151 2.67 5.89 -17.38
C GLN A 151 3.66 7.04 -17.15
N PRO A 152 4.97 6.75 -17.18
CA PRO A 152 5.55 5.42 -17.36
C PRO A 152 5.28 4.54 -16.13
N LYS A 153 4.98 3.27 -16.36
CA LYS A 153 4.93 2.25 -15.31
C LYS A 153 6.36 1.90 -14.92
N VAL A 154 6.67 1.83 -13.64
CA VAL A 154 7.94 1.25 -13.19
C VAL A 154 7.99 -0.20 -13.65
N LYS A 155 9.03 -0.55 -14.40
CA LYS A 155 9.28 -1.90 -14.89
C LYS A 155 10.75 -2.22 -14.71
N CYS A 156 11.05 -3.29 -13.99
CA CYS A 156 12.41 -3.73 -13.72
C CYS A 156 12.69 -5.04 -14.43
N LEU A 157 12.09 -6.13 -14.02
CA LEU A 157 12.34 -7.47 -14.53
C LEU A 157 11.11 -8.03 -15.28
N ASP A 158 11.27 -9.13 -15.98
CA ASP A 158 10.16 -9.94 -16.43
C ASP A 158 9.69 -10.88 -15.30
N SER A 159 8.62 -11.63 -15.53
CA SER A 159 8.05 -12.52 -14.51
C SER A 159 9.05 -13.58 -14.00
N LYS A 160 9.94 -14.08 -14.87
CA LYS A 160 10.96 -15.05 -14.47
C LYS A 160 12.02 -14.41 -13.58
N GLY A 161 12.43 -13.18 -13.91
CA GLY A 161 13.36 -12.42 -13.08
C GLY A 161 12.77 -12.05 -11.73
N MET A 162 11.48 -11.72 -11.68
CA MET A 162 10.76 -11.49 -10.42
C MET A 162 10.63 -12.78 -9.60
N ASP A 163 10.35 -13.93 -10.24
CA ASP A 163 10.35 -15.24 -9.57
C ASP A 163 11.72 -15.56 -8.97
N ALA A 164 12.80 -15.34 -9.71
CA ALA A 164 14.15 -15.56 -9.20
C ALA A 164 14.49 -14.67 -8.00
N LEU A 165 14.00 -13.41 -8.01
CA LEU A 165 14.24 -12.46 -6.92
C LEU A 165 13.46 -12.83 -5.64
N PHE A 166 12.20 -13.27 -5.74
CA PHE A 166 11.33 -13.46 -4.58
C PHE A 166 11.23 -14.89 -4.07
N TYR A 167 11.49 -15.86 -4.94
CA TYR A 167 11.33 -17.28 -4.63
C TYR A 167 12.63 -18.06 -4.80
N GLY A 168 13.74 -17.39 -5.14
CA GLY A 168 15.05 -18.00 -5.33
C GLY A 168 15.56 -18.70 -4.07
N ASP A 169 16.44 -19.67 -4.26
CA ASP A 169 17.09 -20.40 -3.18
C ASP A 169 18.14 -19.53 -2.49
N GLN A 170 18.39 -19.82 -1.22
CA GLN A 170 19.53 -19.27 -0.49
C GLN A 170 20.79 -19.99 -0.92
N THR A 171 21.63 -19.34 -1.73
CA THR A 171 22.82 -19.97 -2.33
C THR A 171 23.99 -20.06 -1.36
N TYR A 172 24.19 -19.03 -0.54
CA TYR A 172 25.30 -18.92 0.41
C TYR A 172 24.77 -18.85 1.85
N PRO A 173 25.57 -19.23 2.87
CA PRO A 173 25.15 -19.08 4.26
C PRO A 173 24.78 -17.62 4.57
N LEU A 174 23.58 -17.40 5.11
CA LEU A 174 23.08 -16.06 5.44
C LEU A 174 24.07 -15.31 6.33
N GLY A 175 24.40 -14.08 5.90
CA GLY A 175 25.33 -13.19 6.58
C GLY A 175 26.80 -13.45 6.29
N SER A 176 27.14 -14.41 5.40
CA SER A 176 28.53 -14.59 4.93
C SER A 176 28.94 -13.48 3.97
N ALA A 177 30.23 -13.35 3.71
CA ALA A 177 30.74 -12.39 2.73
C ALA A 177 30.25 -12.69 1.30
N GLU A 178 30.12 -13.98 0.97
CA GLU A 178 29.61 -14.46 -0.31
C GLU A 178 28.11 -14.12 -0.46
N ASP A 179 27.31 -14.29 0.60
CA ASP A 179 25.90 -13.92 0.63
C ASP A 179 25.71 -12.42 0.39
N LEU A 180 26.51 -11.58 1.05
CA LEU A 180 26.46 -10.13 0.84
C LEU A 180 26.92 -9.74 -0.58
N ALA A 181 27.92 -10.39 -1.12
CA ALA A 181 28.39 -10.15 -2.49
C ALA A 181 27.32 -10.53 -3.52
N ASP A 182 26.66 -11.67 -3.34
CA ASP A 182 25.57 -12.14 -4.19
C ASP A 182 24.36 -11.19 -4.10
N SER A 183 23.93 -10.83 -2.89
CA SER A 183 22.87 -9.85 -2.66
C SER A 183 23.14 -8.49 -3.35
N ARG A 184 24.39 -8.02 -3.32
CA ARG A 184 24.82 -6.81 -4.03
C ARG A 184 24.72 -6.97 -5.55
N ALA A 185 25.14 -8.10 -6.08
CA ALA A 185 25.07 -8.38 -7.51
C ALA A 185 23.62 -8.45 -8.01
N GLN A 186 22.76 -9.17 -7.29
CA GLN A 186 21.31 -9.25 -7.59
C GLN A 186 20.64 -7.87 -7.51
N THR A 187 20.90 -7.11 -6.43
CA THR A 187 20.39 -5.74 -6.26
C THR A 187 20.83 -4.83 -7.40
N LYS A 188 22.11 -4.89 -7.78
CA LYS A 188 22.60 -4.10 -8.93
C LYS A 188 21.90 -4.48 -10.23
N GLY A 189 21.76 -5.78 -10.50
CA GLY A 189 21.06 -6.27 -11.69
C GLY A 189 19.59 -5.78 -11.74
N PHE A 190 18.90 -5.82 -10.61
CA PHE A 190 17.54 -5.30 -10.48
C PHE A 190 17.47 -3.78 -10.75
N ILE A 191 18.34 -2.98 -10.12
CA ILE A 191 18.38 -1.52 -10.28
C ILE A 191 18.71 -1.12 -11.73
N ASP A 192 19.69 -1.77 -12.34
CA ASP A 192 20.08 -1.52 -13.73
C ASP A 192 18.91 -1.83 -14.70
N ALA A 193 18.18 -2.93 -14.43
CA ALA A 193 16.98 -3.28 -15.18
C ALA A 193 15.85 -2.25 -14.99
N CYS A 194 15.62 -1.78 -13.75
CA CYS A 194 14.65 -0.71 -13.48
C CYS A 194 14.98 0.57 -14.27
N ALA A 195 16.23 1.02 -14.23
CA ALA A 195 16.68 2.22 -14.95
C ALA A 195 16.52 2.07 -16.47
N LYS A 196 16.90 0.90 -17.03
CA LYS A 196 16.80 0.59 -18.45
C LYS A 196 15.35 0.51 -18.92
N ASN A 197 14.50 -0.22 -18.20
CA ASN A 197 13.16 -0.60 -18.67
C ASN A 197 12.08 0.45 -18.35
N THR A 198 12.29 1.29 -17.32
CA THR A 198 11.40 2.42 -17.00
C THR A 198 11.84 3.71 -17.70
N GLY A 199 13.14 3.90 -17.87
CA GLY A 199 13.70 5.11 -18.49
C GLY A 199 13.68 6.34 -17.57
N ALA A 200 13.73 7.53 -18.15
CA ALA A 200 13.90 8.80 -17.45
C ALA A 200 12.81 9.11 -16.38
N GLY A 201 11.62 8.52 -16.52
CA GLY A 201 10.54 8.71 -15.57
C GLY A 201 10.82 8.11 -14.18
N LEU A 202 11.74 7.14 -14.09
CA LEU A 202 12.09 6.49 -12.83
C LEU A 202 12.61 7.45 -11.74
N ALA A 203 13.29 8.52 -12.15
CA ALA A 203 13.83 9.54 -11.24
C ALA A 203 12.75 10.42 -10.59
N PHE A 204 11.48 10.32 -11.00
CA PHE A 204 10.40 11.24 -10.61
C PHE A 204 9.17 10.55 -10.05
N VAL A 205 9.30 9.31 -9.55
CA VAL A 205 8.16 8.58 -8.97
C VAL A 205 8.04 8.77 -7.45
N ASP A 206 8.72 9.77 -6.88
CA ASP A 206 8.73 10.10 -5.46
C ASP A 206 7.36 10.60 -4.94
N SER A 207 7.15 10.45 -3.63
CA SER A 207 5.91 10.83 -2.94
C SER A 207 5.66 12.34 -2.92
N THR A 208 6.70 13.17 -2.87
CA THR A 208 6.53 14.64 -2.92
C THR A 208 5.95 15.07 -4.27
N SER A 209 6.40 14.46 -5.35
CA SER A 209 5.85 14.67 -6.69
C SER A 209 4.43 14.11 -6.82
N ALA A 210 4.16 12.91 -6.27
CA ALA A 210 2.82 12.33 -6.26
C ALA A 210 1.81 13.18 -5.46
N ALA A 211 2.23 13.77 -4.34
CA ALA A 211 1.40 14.70 -3.56
C ALA A 211 1.03 15.97 -4.35
N LYS A 212 1.93 16.48 -5.20
CA LYS A 212 1.60 17.59 -6.12
C LYS A 212 0.62 17.15 -7.20
N ASP A 213 0.69 15.91 -7.67
CA ASP A 213 -0.27 15.34 -8.61
C ASP A 213 -1.68 15.29 -8.00
N MET A 214 -1.79 14.98 -6.69
CA MET A 214 -3.08 14.98 -5.99
C MET A 214 -3.75 16.37 -6.00
N ASP A 215 -2.97 17.47 -5.98
CA ASP A 215 -3.55 18.80 -6.09
C ASP A 215 -4.10 19.08 -7.50
N VAL A 216 -3.48 18.54 -8.54
CA VAL A 216 -4.06 18.56 -9.90
C VAL A 216 -5.38 17.78 -9.94
N LEU A 217 -5.41 16.58 -9.34
CA LEU A 217 -6.63 15.78 -9.26
C LEU A 217 -7.74 16.52 -8.52
N ARG A 218 -7.44 17.15 -7.38
CA ARG A 218 -8.39 17.98 -6.65
C ARG A 218 -9.08 18.99 -7.56
N VAL A 219 -8.31 19.72 -8.38
CA VAL A 219 -8.87 20.72 -9.31
C VAL A 219 -9.64 20.07 -10.45
N VAL A 220 -9.16 18.96 -11.00
CA VAL A 220 -9.85 18.19 -12.06
C VAL A 220 -11.25 17.74 -11.59
N PHE A 221 -11.40 17.39 -10.32
CA PHE A 221 -12.70 17.03 -9.71
C PHE A 221 -13.51 18.23 -9.21
N GLY A 222 -12.97 19.45 -9.30
CA GLY A 222 -13.67 20.68 -8.93
C GLY A 222 -13.74 20.94 -7.42
N ASP A 223 -12.93 20.25 -6.63
CA ASP A 223 -12.93 20.37 -5.18
C ASP A 223 -12.06 21.56 -4.72
N ALA A 224 -12.63 22.44 -3.87
CA ALA A 224 -11.88 23.58 -3.29
C ALA A 224 -10.80 23.10 -2.32
N LYS A 225 -11.08 22.02 -1.60
CA LYS A 225 -10.17 21.36 -0.66
C LYS A 225 -10.14 19.86 -0.94
N LEU A 226 -9.00 19.23 -0.70
CA LEU A 226 -8.86 17.79 -0.86
C LEU A 226 -9.48 17.05 0.32
N ASN A 227 -10.43 16.15 0.04
CA ASN A 227 -10.78 15.10 0.97
C ASN A 227 -10.04 13.83 0.56
N TYR A 228 -9.46 13.14 1.55
CA TYR A 228 -8.54 12.05 1.28
C TYR A 228 -8.65 10.95 2.32
N LEU A 229 -8.62 9.72 1.85
CA LEU A 229 -8.51 8.51 2.66
C LEU A 229 -7.25 7.76 2.22
N GLY A 230 -6.26 7.69 3.09
CA GLY A 230 -5.00 6.98 2.84
C GLY A 230 -4.75 5.90 3.86
N TYR A 231 -4.54 4.68 3.36
CA TYR A 231 -4.17 3.53 4.17
C TYR A 231 -2.65 3.31 4.10
N SER A 232 -2.03 2.94 5.25
CA SER A 232 -0.61 2.53 5.27
C SER A 232 0.30 3.64 4.70
N TYR A 233 1.12 3.33 3.68
CA TYR A 233 1.87 4.34 2.92
C TYR A 233 0.99 5.50 2.42
N GLY A 234 -0.30 5.28 2.15
CA GLY A 234 -1.21 6.36 1.80
C GLY A 234 -1.29 7.44 2.89
N SER A 235 -1.03 7.11 4.15
CA SER A 235 -0.92 8.08 5.25
C SER A 235 0.31 8.98 5.08
N TYR A 236 1.44 8.42 4.67
CA TYR A 236 2.65 9.18 4.33
C TYR A 236 2.40 10.12 3.14
N LEU A 237 1.76 9.63 2.07
CA LEU A 237 1.41 10.44 0.90
C LEU A 237 0.45 11.58 1.27
N GLY A 238 -0.57 11.32 2.12
CA GLY A 238 -1.49 12.33 2.65
C GLY A 238 -0.77 13.38 3.51
N THR A 239 0.22 12.96 4.29
CA THR A 239 1.08 13.86 5.08
C THR A 239 1.91 14.78 4.17
N MET A 240 2.50 14.24 3.09
CA MET A 240 3.23 15.06 2.10
C MET A 240 2.31 16.08 1.45
N TYR A 241 1.07 15.71 1.13
CA TYR A 241 0.08 16.66 0.60
C TYR A 241 -0.25 17.76 1.61
N ALA A 242 -0.56 17.41 2.86
CA ALA A 242 -0.88 18.37 3.91
C ALA A 242 0.28 19.33 4.20
N ALA A 243 1.52 18.84 4.13
CA ALA A 243 2.72 19.65 4.30
C ALA A 243 2.94 20.65 3.15
N LEU A 244 2.62 20.24 1.90
CA LEU A 244 2.74 21.11 0.71
C LEU A 244 1.60 22.12 0.59
N PHE A 245 0.39 21.72 0.95
CA PHE A 245 -0.85 22.47 0.67
C PHE A 245 -1.77 22.56 1.89
N PRO A 246 -1.30 23.05 3.06
CA PRO A 246 -2.07 22.99 4.29
C PRO A 246 -3.42 23.71 4.18
N SER A 247 -3.50 24.87 3.51
CA SER A 247 -4.75 25.60 3.32
C SER A 247 -5.77 24.90 2.41
N ARG A 248 -5.35 23.86 1.67
CA ARG A 248 -6.20 23.09 0.76
C ARG A 248 -6.62 21.73 1.33
N VAL A 249 -6.25 21.46 2.57
CA VAL A 249 -6.73 20.29 3.30
C VAL A 249 -8.22 20.47 3.62
N GLY A 250 -9.04 19.50 3.19
CA GLY A 250 -10.43 19.34 3.59
C GLY A 250 -10.54 18.35 4.74
N HIS A 251 -11.02 17.15 4.47
CA HIS A 251 -11.02 16.05 5.41
C HIS A 251 -9.94 15.04 5.01
N LEU A 252 -8.95 14.84 5.86
CA LEU A 252 -7.92 13.81 5.66
C LEU A 252 -8.03 12.76 6.76
N VAL A 253 -8.07 11.49 6.36
CA VAL A 253 -7.98 10.32 7.24
C VAL A 253 -6.74 9.54 6.84
N LEU A 254 -5.83 9.37 7.78
CA LEU A 254 -4.54 8.72 7.65
C LEU A 254 -4.55 7.48 8.55
N ASP A 255 -4.84 6.31 7.98
CA ASP A 255 -5.10 5.07 8.70
C ASP A 255 -3.96 4.07 8.52
N GLY A 256 -3.51 3.45 9.64
CA GLY A 256 -2.27 2.71 9.66
C GLY A 256 -1.09 3.66 9.42
N ALA A 257 -1.01 4.69 10.24
CA ALA A 257 -0.23 5.88 9.94
C ALA A 257 1.28 5.68 10.10
N LEU A 258 2.04 6.26 9.16
CA LEU A 258 3.51 6.28 9.14
C LEU A 258 4.06 7.59 9.71
N ASP A 259 5.10 7.50 10.53
CA ASP A 259 5.89 8.65 10.96
C ASP A 259 6.89 9.06 9.86
N PRO A 260 6.71 10.23 9.21
CA PRO A 260 7.58 10.68 8.11
C PRO A 260 8.96 11.14 8.58
N THR A 261 9.22 11.18 9.88
CA THR A 261 10.50 11.65 10.46
C THR A 261 11.50 10.53 10.66
N LEU A 262 11.04 9.26 10.66
CA LEU A 262 11.91 8.11 10.82
C LEU A 262 12.86 7.95 9.63
N SER A 263 14.07 7.47 9.92
CA SER A 263 14.97 6.94 8.90
C SER A 263 14.43 5.60 8.35
N ASP A 264 14.96 5.16 7.21
CA ASP A 264 14.61 3.84 6.66
C ASP A 264 15.01 2.68 7.60
N TYR A 265 16.13 2.78 8.34
CA TYR A 265 16.46 1.82 9.38
C TYR A 265 15.44 1.78 10.52
N GLU A 266 15.05 2.94 11.03
CA GLU A 266 14.06 3.03 12.12
C GLU A 266 12.69 2.53 11.67
N GLN A 267 12.29 2.88 10.45
CA GLN A 267 11.04 2.40 9.85
C GLN A 267 11.03 0.88 9.70
N SER A 268 12.11 0.31 9.15
CA SER A 268 12.28 -1.13 8.98
C SER A 268 12.31 -1.87 10.32
N PHE A 269 13.02 -1.32 11.31
CA PHE A 269 13.09 -1.90 12.65
C PHE A 269 11.74 -1.88 13.37
N ALA A 270 11.00 -0.77 13.30
CA ALA A 270 9.66 -0.68 13.86
C ALA A 270 8.72 -1.72 13.24
N GLN A 271 8.79 -1.90 11.92
CA GLN A 271 8.00 -2.90 11.22
C GLN A 271 8.36 -4.34 11.65
N LEU A 272 9.65 -4.66 11.82
CA LEU A 272 10.09 -5.94 12.37
C LEU A 272 9.47 -6.21 13.75
N GLN A 273 9.49 -5.21 14.64
CA GLN A 273 8.91 -5.34 15.97
C GLN A 273 7.39 -5.52 15.92
N GLY A 274 6.71 -4.85 14.99
CA GLY A 274 5.28 -5.00 14.76
C GLY A 274 4.92 -6.41 14.30
N PHE A 275 5.63 -6.97 13.33
CA PHE A 275 5.41 -8.36 12.89
C PHE A 275 5.75 -9.39 13.99
N ASP A 276 6.78 -9.17 14.79
CA ASP A 276 7.09 -10.04 15.93
C ASP A 276 6.00 -9.99 17.01
N SER A 277 5.43 -8.81 17.27
CA SER A 277 4.28 -8.64 18.18
C SER A 277 3.03 -9.35 17.66
N ALA A 278 2.68 -9.17 16.39
CA ALA A 278 1.54 -9.84 15.78
C ALA A 278 1.72 -11.36 15.72
N LEU A 279 2.94 -11.85 15.48
CA LEU A 279 3.24 -13.29 15.58
C LEU A 279 3.00 -13.82 16.99
N LYS A 280 3.41 -13.09 18.03
CA LYS A 280 3.17 -13.49 19.42
C LYS A 280 1.67 -13.53 19.74
N ALA A 281 0.90 -12.55 19.25
CA ALA A 281 -0.55 -12.51 19.42
C ALA A 281 -1.23 -13.70 18.72
N TYR A 282 -0.86 -13.98 17.45
CA TYR A 282 -1.32 -15.16 16.73
C TYR A 282 -1.01 -16.46 17.48
N LEU A 283 0.22 -16.62 17.98
CA LEU A 283 0.61 -17.83 18.70
C LEU A 283 -0.13 -17.99 20.03
N ALA A 284 -0.38 -16.89 20.74
CA ALA A 284 -1.16 -16.92 21.98
C ALA A 284 -2.61 -17.36 21.70
N ASP A 285 -3.24 -16.84 20.66
CA ASP A 285 -4.58 -17.27 20.22
C ASP A 285 -4.57 -18.74 19.79
N CYS A 286 -3.64 -19.13 18.91
CA CYS A 286 -3.54 -20.51 18.42
C CYS A 286 -3.41 -21.53 19.56
N LEU A 287 -2.52 -21.27 20.52
CA LEU A 287 -2.29 -22.18 21.67
C LEU A 287 -3.52 -22.34 22.57
N GLY A 288 -4.44 -21.40 22.57
CA GLY A 288 -5.74 -21.48 23.24
C GLY A 288 -6.80 -22.29 22.50
N ASN A 289 -6.54 -22.64 21.22
CA ASN A 289 -7.53 -23.26 20.33
C ASN A 289 -7.17 -24.71 19.98
N THR A 290 -8.20 -25.54 19.79
CA THR A 290 -8.01 -26.92 19.28
C THR A 290 -7.52 -26.89 17.83
N GLY A 291 -6.57 -27.79 17.49
CA GLY A 291 -6.01 -27.86 16.14
C GLY A 291 -4.79 -26.96 15.92
N CYS A 292 -4.31 -26.26 16.95
CA CYS A 292 -3.03 -25.55 16.88
C CYS A 292 -1.87 -26.53 16.64
N PRO A 293 -0.99 -26.30 15.63
CA PRO A 293 0.15 -27.19 15.35
C PRO A 293 1.33 -26.97 16.31
N PHE A 294 1.15 -26.11 17.29
CA PHE A 294 2.11 -25.82 18.35
C PHE A 294 1.62 -26.31 19.70
N THR A 295 2.55 -26.54 20.63
CA THR A 295 2.28 -26.91 22.01
C THR A 295 3.22 -26.16 22.95
N GLY A 296 2.83 -26.04 24.21
CA GLY A 296 3.64 -25.37 25.23
C GLY A 296 3.39 -23.87 25.30
N THR A 297 4.40 -23.06 25.20
CA THR A 297 4.34 -21.60 25.33
C THR A 297 4.54 -20.89 23.98
N VAL A 298 4.19 -19.59 23.92
CA VAL A 298 4.50 -18.72 22.77
C VAL A 298 5.99 -18.78 22.40
N SER A 299 6.86 -18.75 23.39
CA SER A 299 8.32 -18.84 23.17
C SER A 299 8.73 -20.18 22.58
N SER A 300 8.17 -21.32 23.05
CA SER A 300 8.45 -22.63 22.46
C SER A 300 7.94 -22.76 21.02
N ALA A 301 6.79 -22.15 20.72
CA ALA A 301 6.24 -22.09 19.37
C ALA A 301 7.12 -21.21 18.43
N GLN A 302 7.58 -20.04 18.89
CA GLN A 302 8.54 -19.24 18.15
C GLN A 302 9.85 -19.97 17.87
N ALA A 303 10.37 -20.70 18.88
CA ALA A 303 11.58 -21.51 18.70
C ALA A 303 11.39 -22.64 17.66
N LYS A 304 10.22 -23.30 17.65
CA LYS A 304 9.87 -24.30 16.62
C LYS A 304 9.80 -23.68 15.22
N ILE A 305 9.17 -22.53 15.06
CA ILE A 305 9.12 -21.79 13.78
C ILE A 305 10.53 -21.41 13.34
N SER A 306 11.32 -20.82 14.21
CA SER A 306 12.69 -20.41 13.92
C SER A 306 13.58 -21.60 13.50
N ALA A 307 13.45 -22.76 14.15
CA ALA A 307 14.17 -23.96 13.79
C ALA A 307 13.74 -24.50 12.42
N TRP A 308 12.42 -24.50 12.13
CA TRP A 308 11.87 -24.90 10.84
C TRP A 308 12.35 -23.98 9.72
N MET A 309 12.30 -22.66 9.91
CA MET A 309 12.79 -21.69 8.92
C MET A 309 14.29 -21.86 8.64
N ARG A 310 15.12 -22.10 9.68
CA ARG A 310 16.54 -22.42 9.48
C ARG A 310 16.75 -23.69 8.66
N GLY A 311 15.88 -24.70 8.83
CA GLY A 311 15.90 -25.90 7.99
C GLY A 311 15.67 -25.61 6.51
N LEU A 312 14.79 -24.65 6.19
CA LEU A 312 14.50 -24.23 4.82
C LEU A 312 15.65 -23.46 4.14
N GLU A 313 16.61 -22.92 4.89
CA GLU A 313 17.78 -22.24 4.31
C GLU A 313 18.62 -23.20 3.43
N THR A 314 18.68 -24.48 3.80
CA THR A 314 19.46 -25.48 3.10
C THR A 314 18.63 -26.61 2.46
N ASN A 315 17.41 -26.79 2.94
CA ASN A 315 16.52 -27.87 2.49
C ASN A 315 15.11 -27.32 2.22
N PRO A 316 14.89 -26.61 1.09
CA PRO A 316 13.55 -26.22 0.66
C PRO A 316 12.63 -27.43 0.54
N ILE A 317 11.33 -27.27 0.86
CA ILE A 317 10.36 -28.37 0.83
C ILE A 317 9.40 -28.22 -0.36
N PRO A 318 8.84 -29.35 -0.88
CA PRO A 318 7.91 -29.31 -2.01
C PRO A 318 6.70 -28.41 -1.73
N ALA A 319 6.34 -27.54 -2.69
CA ALA A 319 5.21 -26.62 -2.58
C ALA A 319 4.16 -26.78 -3.70
N GLY A 320 4.18 -27.91 -4.40
CA GLY A 320 3.28 -28.19 -5.52
C GLY A 320 3.72 -27.54 -6.84
N SER A 321 3.17 -28.04 -7.95
CA SER A 321 3.45 -27.54 -9.30
C SER A 321 4.95 -27.43 -9.66
N GLY A 322 5.79 -28.33 -9.10
CA GLY A 322 7.24 -28.32 -9.31
C GLY A 322 8.01 -27.21 -8.59
N ARG A 323 7.34 -26.43 -7.72
CA ARG A 323 7.97 -25.35 -6.93
C ARG A 323 8.45 -25.87 -5.57
N GLN A 324 9.43 -25.18 -5.02
CA GLN A 324 9.97 -25.43 -3.68
C GLN A 324 9.66 -24.22 -2.78
N LEU A 325 9.22 -24.49 -1.56
CA LEU A 325 9.10 -23.46 -0.53
C LEU A 325 10.49 -23.16 0.03
N THR A 326 11.03 -22.02 -0.32
CA THR A 326 12.27 -21.48 0.25
C THR A 326 11.98 -20.76 1.57
N VAL A 327 13.03 -20.44 2.34
CA VAL A 327 12.86 -19.65 3.56
C VAL A 327 12.24 -18.27 3.28
N TRP A 328 12.54 -17.65 2.14
CA TRP A 328 12.02 -16.36 1.74
C TRP A 328 10.53 -16.39 1.46
N SER A 329 10.08 -17.39 0.69
CA SER A 329 8.64 -17.57 0.43
C SER A 329 7.87 -18.01 1.69
N ALA A 330 8.49 -18.79 2.57
CA ALA A 330 7.89 -19.15 3.86
C ALA A 330 7.71 -17.93 4.78
N GLN A 331 8.74 -17.07 4.87
CA GLN A 331 8.67 -15.82 5.62
C GLN A 331 7.58 -14.91 5.07
N THR A 332 7.54 -14.71 3.76
CA THR A 332 6.53 -13.85 3.11
C THR A 332 5.12 -14.38 3.34
N GLY A 333 4.92 -15.70 3.19
CA GLY A 333 3.63 -16.32 3.48
C GLY A 333 3.19 -16.16 4.94
N LEU A 334 4.13 -16.25 5.89
CA LEU A 334 3.84 -15.99 7.30
C LEU A 334 3.49 -14.50 7.53
N ILE A 335 4.28 -13.57 7.02
CA ILE A 335 4.03 -12.13 7.10
C ILE A 335 2.64 -11.80 6.58
N MET A 336 2.23 -12.38 5.43
CA MET A 336 0.90 -12.15 4.86
C MET A 336 -0.22 -12.45 5.85
N THR A 337 -0.10 -13.52 6.62
CA THR A 337 -1.14 -13.90 7.58
C THR A 337 -1.22 -13.01 8.81
N LEU A 338 -0.18 -12.23 9.08
CA LEU A 338 -0.13 -11.33 10.24
C LEU A 338 -0.75 -9.95 9.99
N TYR A 339 -1.10 -9.63 8.74
CA TYR A 339 -1.77 -8.36 8.42
C TYR A 339 -3.18 -8.24 9.01
N SER A 340 -3.82 -9.37 9.35
CA SER A 340 -5.14 -9.37 9.98
C SER A 340 -5.34 -10.66 10.78
N ASP A 341 -6.00 -10.54 11.93
CA ASP A 341 -6.45 -11.66 12.74
C ASP A 341 -7.38 -12.63 11.98
N SER A 342 -8.17 -12.10 11.04
CA SER A 342 -8.99 -12.93 10.13
C SER A 342 -8.17 -13.89 9.25
N TYR A 343 -6.87 -13.68 9.11
CA TYR A 343 -5.96 -14.53 8.33
C TYR A 343 -5.21 -15.56 9.19
N TRP A 344 -5.33 -15.54 10.51
CA TRP A 344 -4.60 -16.44 11.41
C TRP A 344 -4.91 -17.92 11.17
N SER A 345 -6.13 -18.24 10.76
CA SER A 345 -6.50 -19.61 10.38
C SER A 345 -5.68 -20.13 9.18
N TYR A 346 -5.30 -19.27 8.24
CA TYR A 346 -4.41 -19.66 7.13
C TYR A 346 -3.00 -19.96 7.61
N ALA A 347 -2.47 -19.21 8.60
CA ALA A 347 -1.18 -19.53 9.23
C ALA A 347 -1.23 -20.89 9.92
N THR A 348 -2.27 -21.16 10.71
CA THR A 348 -2.48 -22.45 11.40
C THR A 348 -2.51 -23.61 10.40
N ASN A 349 -3.26 -23.46 9.30
CA ASN A 349 -3.34 -24.49 8.25
C ASN A 349 -2.00 -24.69 7.54
N ALA A 350 -1.26 -23.61 7.23
CA ALA A 350 0.03 -23.67 6.56
C ALA A 350 1.09 -24.36 7.44
N PHE A 351 1.15 -24.05 8.73
CA PHE A 351 2.03 -24.74 9.66
C PHE A 351 1.63 -26.20 9.88
N THR A 352 0.34 -26.51 9.94
CA THR A 352 -0.15 -27.88 10.05
C THR A 352 0.28 -28.69 8.84
N GLU A 353 0.12 -28.17 7.61
CA GLU A 353 0.59 -28.80 6.39
C GLU A 353 2.12 -29.05 6.44
N ALA A 354 2.88 -28.01 6.76
CA ALA A 354 4.34 -28.08 6.78
C ALA A 354 4.87 -29.12 7.78
N PHE A 355 4.29 -29.19 8.97
CA PHE A 355 4.76 -30.08 10.03
C PHE A 355 4.24 -31.51 9.95
N THR A 356 3.06 -31.74 9.34
CA THR A 356 2.47 -33.08 9.25
C THR A 356 2.73 -33.77 7.92
N LYS A 357 2.86 -32.99 6.82
CA LYS A 357 3.02 -33.53 5.46
C LYS A 357 4.40 -33.23 4.85
N GLY A 358 5.19 -32.34 5.46
CA GLY A 358 6.47 -31.90 4.90
C GLY A 358 6.33 -31.15 3.57
N THR A 359 5.17 -30.49 3.32
CA THR A 359 4.91 -29.69 2.12
C THR A 359 4.53 -28.27 2.48
N GLY A 360 4.84 -27.31 1.60
CA GLY A 360 4.66 -25.89 1.83
C GLY A 360 3.70 -25.19 0.87
N SER A 361 2.73 -25.92 0.31
CA SER A 361 1.84 -25.39 -0.72
C SER A 361 0.98 -24.24 -0.24
N GLN A 362 0.55 -24.26 1.02
CA GLN A 362 -0.24 -23.17 1.59
C GLN A 362 0.62 -21.91 1.83
N PHE A 363 1.84 -22.06 2.37
CA PHE A 363 2.76 -20.93 2.50
C PHE A 363 3.11 -20.33 1.14
N MET A 364 3.33 -21.16 0.12
CA MET A 364 3.58 -20.69 -1.24
C MET A 364 2.40 -19.91 -1.80
N SER A 365 1.16 -20.36 -1.58
CA SER A 365 -0.04 -19.66 -2.01
C SER A 365 -0.20 -18.30 -1.30
N LEU A 366 0.18 -18.21 -0.03
CA LEU A 366 0.17 -16.96 0.74
C LEU A 366 1.24 -15.99 0.23
N ALA A 367 2.43 -16.49 -0.11
CA ALA A 367 3.48 -15.68 -0.72
C ALA A 367 3.06 -15.20 -2.13
N ASP A 368 2.45 -16.06 -2.95
CA ASP A 368 1.91 -15.68 -4.25
C ASP A 368 0.85 -14.58 -4.11
N PHE A 369 -0.03 -14.69 -3.13
CA PHE A 369 -1.03 -13.66 -2.84
C PHE A 369 -0.38 -12.33 -2.43
N TYR A 370 0.63 -12.35 -1.56
CA TYR A 370 1.36 -11.16 -1.13
C TYR A 370 2.03 -10.43 -2.29
N TYR A 371 2.67 -11.17 -3.18
CA TYR A 371 3.36 -10.61 -4.34
C TYR A 371 2.43 -10.35 -5.55
N GLY A 372 1.17 -10.75 -5.47
CA GLY A 372 0.22 -10.67 -6.59
C GLY A 372 0.63 -11.58 -7.77
N ARG A 373 1.23 -12.74 -7.50
CA ARG A 373 1.65 -13.71 -8.51
C ARG A 373 0.50 -14.62 -8.90
N ASN A 374 0.17 -14.70 -10.18
CA ASN A 374 -0.85 -15.58 -10.73
C ASN A 374 -0.34 -17.02 -10.90
N GLN A 375 -1.27 -17.97 -11.05
CA GLN A 375 -0.92 -19.39 -11.27
C GLN A 375 -0.11 -19.65 -12.55
N ASP A 376 -0.26 -18.81 -13.57
CA ASP A 376 0.50 -18.87 -14.82
C ASP A 376 1.90 -18.25 -14.72
N GLY A 377 2.30 -17.75 -13.55
CA GLY A 377 3.58 -17.11 -13.30
C GLY A 377 3.62 -15.61 -13.64
N SER A 378 2.54 -15.04 -14.16
CA SER A 378 2.46 -13.59 -14.35
C SER A 378 2.18 -12.86 -13.03
N TYR A 379 2.45 -11.55 -12.98
CA TYR A 379 2.15 -10.69 -11.84
C TYR A 379 0.99 -9.76 -12.16
N GLN A 380 0.06 -9.59 -11.20
CA GLN A 380 -1.13 -8.76 -11.34
C GLN A 380 -0.80 -7.27 -11.55
N SER A 381 0.28 -6.82 -10.91
CA SER A 381 0.73 -5.43 -10.96
C SER A 381 2.26 -5.34 -10.88
N ASN A 382 2.76 -4.12 -10.88
CA ASN A 382 4.17 -3.83 -10.60
C ASN A 382 4.38 -3.36 -9.15
N LEU A 383 3.55 -3.83 -8.22
CA LEU A 383 3.57 -3.41 -6.82
C LEU A 383 4.99 -3.36 -6.25
N MET A 384 5.71 -4.46 -6.30
CA MET A 384 7.03 -4.57 -5.65
C MET A 384 8.11 -3.73 -6.33
N GLU A 385 8.08 -3.63 -7.65
CA GLU A 385 9.00 -2.79 -8.41
C GLU A 385 8.77 -1.30 -8.12
N ALA A 386 7.50 -0.88 -8.10
CA ALA A 386 7.11 0.48 -7.76
C ALA A 386 7.38 0.78 -6.27
N ASN A 387 7.15 -0.19 -5.38
CA ASN A 387 7.45 -0.07 -3.96
C ASN A 387 8.91 0.30 -3.72
N LEU A 388 9.84 -0.49 -4.26
CA LEU A 388 11.27 -0.25 -4.11
C LEU A 388 11.69 1.09 -4.73
N ALA A 389 11.20 1.42 -5.92
CA ALA A 389 11.54 2.67 -6.60
C ALA A 389 11.08 3.90 -5.81
N ILE A 390 9.84 3.89 -5.31
CA ILE A 390 9.28 5.00 -4.53
C ILE A 390 9.99 5.12 -3.18
N ALA A 391 10.14 4.01 -2.45
CA ALA A 391 10.80 4.00 -1.15
C ALA A 391 12.23 4.56 -1.23
N CYS A 392 13.02 4.14 -2.22
CA CYS A 392 14.40 4.60 -2.39
C CYS A 392 14.53 6.06 -2.88
N LEU A 393 13.46 6.64 -3.44
CA LEU A 393 13.40 8.07 -3.77
C LEU A 393 12.91 8.91 -2.59
N ASP A 394 12.16 8.33 -1.65
CA ASP A 394 11.62 9.05 -0.49
C ASP A 394 12.57 9.08 0.70
N SER A 395 13.35 8.01 0.90
CA SER A 395 14.31 7.90 2.00
C SER A 395 15.46 6.98 1.62
N ARG A 396 16.64 7.23 2.14
CA ARG A 396 17.82 6.39 1.90
C ARG A 396 18.87 6.60 2.97
N SER A 397 19.26 5.52 3.63
CA SER A 397 20.49 5.47 4.41
C SER A 397 21.70 5.21 3.51
N SER A 398 22.82 5.81 3.83
CA SER A 398 24.11 5.47 3.20
C SER A 398 24.55 4.09 3.67
N TRP A 399 25.23 3.33 2.80
CA TRP A 399 25.87 2.09 3.21
C TRP A 399 27.16 2.41 3.95
N ASN A 400 27.12 2.26 5.28
CA ASN A 400 28.27 2.32 6.15
C ASN A 400 28.41 0.97 6.86
N GLU A 401 29.50 0.24 6.67
CA GLU A 401 29.66 -1.12 7.17
C GLU A 401 29.51 -1.24 8.69
N ALA A 402 30.04 -0.28 9.46
CA ALA A 402 29.91 -0.29 10.92
C ALA A 402 28.46 -0.03 11.37
N GLU A 403 27.72 0.82 10.67
CA GLU A 403 26.31 1.09 10.92
C GLU A 403 25.45 -0.12 10.54
N VAL A 404 25.66 -0.68 9.36
CA VAL A 404 24.98 -1.91 8.90
C VAL A 404 25.20 -3.06 9.87
N ALA A 405 26.43 -3.25 10.37
CA ALA A 405 26.73 -4.31 11.33
C ALA A 405 25.95 -4.12 12.65
N ARG A 406 25.85 -2.87 13.14
CA ARG A 406 25.05 -2.56 14.34
C ARG A 406 23.56 -2.82 14.10
N GLU A 407 23.02 -2.37 12.95
CA GLU A 407 21.62 -2.58 12.61
C GLU A 407 21.31 -4.06 12.40
N ASN A 408 22.19 -4.82 11.74
CA ASN A 408 22.04 -6.27 11.62
C ASN A 408 21.99 -6.97 12.99
N GLN A 409 22.87 -6.59 13.92
CA GLN A 409 22.83 -7.12 15.28
C GLN A 409 21.53 -6.74 16.00
N ARG A 410 21.06 -5.50 15.83
CA ARG A 410 19.82 -4.99 16.41
C ARG A 410 18.61 -5.78 15.92
N VAL A 411 18.46 -5.98 14.60
CA VAL A 411 17.32 -6.73 14.03
C VAL A 411 17.36 -8.21 14.41
N VAL A 412 18.52 -8.85 14.39
CA VAL A 412 18.69 -10.26 14.80
C VAL A 412 18.29 -10.45 16.27
N SER A 413 18.62 -9.50 17.14
CA SER A 413 18.29 -9.56 18.56
C SER A 413 16.81 -9.28 18.85
N ALA A 414 16.11 -8.56 17.97
CA ALA A 414 14.73 -8.12 18.19
C ALA A 414 13.70 -9.20 17.92
N SER A 415 13.97 -10.16 17.02
CA SER A 415 13.05 -11.25 16.72
C SER A 415 13.81 -12.54 16.45
N SER A 416 13.47 -13.60 17.19
CA SER A 416 14.03 -14.94 16.99
C SER A 416 13.57 -15.61 15.69
N VAL A 417 12.43 -15.16 15.13
CA VAL A 417 11.84 -15.71 13.90
C VAL A 417 12.25 -14.90 12.68
N PHE A 418 12.05 -13.58 12.71
CA PHE A 418 12.23 -12.72 11.53
C PHE A 418 13.61 -12.05 11.47
N GLY A 419 14.24 -11.78 12.62
CA GLY A 419 15.41 -10.88 12.68
C GLY A 419 16.59 -11.34 11.81
N ARG A 420 16.82 -12.65 11.72
CA ARG A 420 17.86 -13.24 10.86
C ARG A 420 17.65 -12.90 9.38
N TYR A 421 16.42 -12.78 8.94
CA TYR A 421 16.01 -12.52 7.56
C TYR A 421 15.71 -11.03 7.29
N TRP A 422 15.94 -10.16 8.27
CA TRP A 422 15.70 -8.71 8.18
C TRP A 422 16.98 -7.90 8.04
N GLN A 423 18.11 -8.59 7.87
CA GLN A 423 19.42 -7.98 7.76
C GLN A 423 19.60 -7.26 6.42
N ASN A 424 20.55 -6.32 6.37
CA ASN A 424 20.95 -5.58 5.17
C ASN A 424 19.83 -4.76 4.51
N GLY A 425 18.83 -4.31 5.27
CA GLY A 425 17.65 -3.61 4.76
C GLY A 425 17.96 -2.33 3.96
N ALA A 426 19.08 -1.66 4.24
CA ALA A 426 19.50 -0.47 3.50
C ALA A 426 20.16 -0.76 2.14
N LEU A 427 20.50 -2.03 1.83
CA LEU A 427 21.32 -2.35 0.66
C LEU A 427 20.74 -1.80 -0.63
N THR A 428 19.47 -2.10 -0.92
CA THR A 428 18.84 -1.72 -2.19
C THR A 428 18.82 -0.22 -2.40
N CYS A 429 18.34 0.54 -1.41
CA CYS A 429 18.24 1.98 -1.55
C CYS A 429 19.59 2.69 -1.52
N SER A 430 20.59 2.15 -0.81
CA SER A 430 21.95 2.71 -0.84
C SER A 430 22.59 2.68 -2.23
N MET A 431 22.19 1.73 -3.06
CA MET A 431 22.68 1.56 -4.44
C MET A 431 21.78 2.27 -5.49
N TRP A 432 20.65 2.88 -5.08
CA TRP A 432 19.72 3.52 -6.02
C TRP A 432 20.37 4.72 -6.73
N PRO A 433 20.30 4.83 -8.07
CA PRO A 433 21.13 5.77 -8.83
C PRO A 433 20.62 7.22 -8.79
N TYR A 434 19.40 7.46 -8.34
CA TYR A 434 18.80 8.79 -8.33
C TYR A 434 18.82 9.39 -6.93
N PRO A 435 18.93 10.73 -6.80
CA PRO A 435 18.93 11.40 -5.49
C PRO A 435 17.59 11.25 -4.80
N VAL A 436 17.61 11.24 -3.47
CA VAL A 436 16.40 11.32 -2.64
C VAL A 436 15.66 12.62 -2.92
N ALA A 437 14.36 12.54 -3.10
CA ALA A 437 13.51 13.70 -3.32
C ALA A 437 13.45 14.57 -2.05
N LYS A 438 13.46 15.88 -2.25
CA LYS A 438 13.36 16.82 -1.14
C LYS A 438 11.97 16.74 -0.51
N LYS A 439 11.92 16.33 0.76
CA LYS A 439 10.70 16.39 1.57
C LYS A 439 10.24 17.85 1.77
N PRO A 440 8.93 18.10 1.91
CA PRO A 440 8.41 19.40 2.31
C PRO A 440 8.99 19.86 3.66
N SER A 441 9.28 21.14 3.82
CA SER A 441 9.82 21.68 5.07
C SER A 441 8.77 21.80 6.20
N ASN A 442 7.48 21.87 5.85
CA ASN A 442 6.37 22.05 6.80
C ASN A 442 5.68 20.70 7.13
N LEU A 443 6.45 19.69 7.57
CA LEU A 443 5.87 18.38 7.93
C LEU A 443 4.81 18.46 9.04
N THR A 444 4.80 19.54 9.82
CA THR A 444 3.74 19.79 10.82
C THR A 444 2.39 20.17 10.22
N ALA A 445 2.31 20.40 8.90
CA ALA A 445 1.14 20.85 8.17
C ALA A 445 0.43 22.06 8.83
N LYS A 446 1.21 23.00 9.41
CA LYS A 446 0.65 24.18 10.08
C LYS A 446 -0.28 24.94 9.13
N GLY A 447 -1.52 25.16 9.57
CA GLY A 447 -2.58 25.82 8.79
C GLY A 447 -3.55 24.85 8.10
N ALA A 448 -3.35 23.54 8.23
CA ALA A 448 -4.31 22.55 7.75
C ALA A 448 -5.55 22.47 8.65
N ALA A 449 -6.68 22.07 8.07
CA ALA A 449 -7.86 21.63 8.82
C ALA A 449 -7.51 20.41 9.69
N PRO A 450 -8.34 20.05 10.68
CA PRO A 450 -8.11 18.83 11.48
C PRO A 450 -7.89 17.59 10.60
N ILE A 451 -6.91 16.77 10.95
CA ILE A 451 -6.53 15.54 10.24
C ILE A 451 -6.71 14.37 11.20
N LEU A 452 -7.54 13.39 10.86
CA LEU A 452 -7.64 12.17 11.66
C LEU A 452 -6.46 11.24 11.36
N VAL A 453 -5.82 10.78 12.42
CA VAL A 453 -4.71 9.82 12.38
C VAL A 453 -5.15 8.57 13.12
N LEU A 454 -5.36 7.48 12.39
CA LEU A 454 -5.81 6.22 12.95
C LEU A 454 -4.62 5.28 13.21
N GLY A 455 -4.64 4.64 14.38
CA GLY A 455 -3.67 3.61 14.74
C GLY A 455 -4.34 2.42 15.39
N THR A 456 -3.96 1.22 14.97
CA THR A 456 -4.32 -0.04 15.62
C THR A 456 -3.25 -0.40 16.65
N THR A 457 -3.65 -0.78 17.85
CA THR A 457 -2.70 -1.00 18.97
C THR A 457 -1.69 -2.10 18.70
N ASN A 458 -2.05 -3.14 17.93
CA ASN A 458 -1.12 -4.16 17.48
C ASN A 458 -1.05 -4.24 15.94
N ASP A 459 -0.76 -3.10 15.32
CA ASP A 459 -0.53 -3.02 13.86
C ASP A 459 0.86 -3.60 13.52
N PRO A 460 0.95 -4.65 12.70
CA PRO A 460 2.24 -5.28 12.35
C PRO A 460 3.07 -4.46 11.36
N ALA A 461 2.43 -3.73 10.44
CA ALA A 461 3.12 -3.08 9.34
C ALA A 461 3.47 -1.62 9.65
N THR A 462 2.59 -0.92 10.36
CA THR A 462 2.76 0.46 10.82
C THR A 462 2.45 0.53 12.32
N PRO A 463 3.41 0.16 13.19
CA PRO A 463 3.19 0.07 14.61
C PRO A 463 2.54 1.31 15.21
N TYR A 464 1.64 1.11 16.18
CA TYR A 464 0.81 2.14 16.81
C TYR A 464 1.58 3.40 17.23
N SER A 465 2.83 3.24 17.69
CA SER A 465 3.71 4.37 18.05
C SER A 465 3.94 5.35 16.92
N GLN A 466 3.90 4.91 15.67
CA GLN A 466 4.03 5.80 14.51
C GLN A 466 2.79 6.66 14.31
N ALA A 467 1.58 6.10 14.52
CA ALA A 467 0.34 6.87 14.48
C ALA A 467 0.33 7.93 15.59
N GLN A 468 0.76 7.57 16.81
CA GLN A 468 0.91 8.52 17.92
C GLN A 468 1.92 9.63 17.58
N ALA A 469 3.06 9.27 16.99
CA ALA A 469 4.09 10.24 16.59
C ALA A 469 3.57 11.18 15.50
N LEU A 470 2.88 10.67 14.46
CA LEU A 470 2.30 11.48 13.40
C LEU A 470 1.21 12.41 13.94
N ALA A 471 0.29 11.93 14.79
CA ALA A 471 -0.76 12.76 15.39
C ALA A 471 -0.16 13.92 16.19
N LYS A 472 0.92 13.67 16.93
CA LYS A 472 1.66 14.68 17.69
C LYS A 472 2.45 15.65 16.80
N LEU A 473 3.00 15.17 15.68
CA LEU A 473 3.75 15.99 14.72
C LEU A 473 2.84 17.01 14.03
N LEU A 474 1.67 16.59 13.58
CA LEU A 474 0.70 17.43 12.88
C LEU A 474 0.06 18.44 13.84
N LYS A 475 0.10 19.74 13.49
CA LYS A 475 -0.49 20.80 14.33
C LYS A 475 -2.02 20.68 14.52
N SER A 476 -2.69 20.03 13.57
CA SER A 476 -4.11 19.74 13.60
C SER A 476 -4.40 18.22 13.60
N GLY A 477 -3.43 17.41 14.01
CA GLY A 477 -3.59 15.96 14.11
C GLY A 477 -4.53 15.58 15.25
N VAL A 478 -5.45 14.66 14.98
CA VAL A 478 -6.41 14.12 15.94
C VAL A 478 -6.25 12.61 15.93
N MET A 479 -5.79 12.05 17.05
CA MET A 479 -5.61 10.61 17.18
C MET A 479 -6.94 9.90 17.30
N VAL A 480 -7.06 8.72 16.68
CA VAL A 480 -8.17 7.78 16.82
C VAL A 480 -7.58 6.39 16.99
N THR A 481 -7.81 5.77 18.14
CA THR A 481 -7.24 4.48 18.50
C THR A 481 -8.23 3.35 18.24
N TYR A 482 -7.78 2.32 17.53
CA TYR A 482 -8.43 1.01 17.51
C TYR A 482 -7.67 0.04 18.42
N ASN A 483 -8.33 -0.43 19.46
CA ASN A 483 -7.79 -1.45 20.37
C ASN A 483 -8.02 -2.84 19.77
N GLY A 484 -7.04 -3.35 19.05
CA GLY A 484 -7.18 -4.62 18.31
C GLY A 484 -5.95 -5.00 17.51
N GLU A 485 -6.14 -6.00 16.68
CA GLU A 485 -5.11 -6.65 15.88
C GLU A 485 -5.17 -6.22 14.40
N GLY A 486 -4.02 -6.25 13.74
CA GLY A 486 -3.89 -6.14 12.29
C GLY A 486 -3.71 -4.73 11.76
N HIS A 487 -3.44 -4.66 10.47
CA HIS A 487 -3.04 -3.42 9.77
C HIS A 487 -4.24 -2.60 9.34
N THR A 488 -4.24 -1.28 9.65
CA THR A 488 -5.33 -0.31 9.44
C THR A 488 -6.57 -0.59 10.32
N ALA A 489 -7.58 0.26 10.29
CA ALA A 489 -8.77 0.13 11.13
C ALA A 489 -10.08 0.42 10.37
N TYR A 490 -10.16 1.49 9.58
CA TYR A 490 -11.40 1.91 8.94
C TYR A 490 -11.81 0.96 7.81
N GLY A 491 -13.04 0.48 7.86
CA GLY A 491 -13.60 -0.44 6.87
C GLY A 491 -13.41 -1.93 7.20
N ARG A 492 -12.60 -2.28 8.24
CA ARG A 492 -12.39 -3.68 8.65
C ARG A 492 -12.61 -3.94 10.14
N SER A 493 -12.57 -2.91 10.99
CA SER A 493 -12.65 -3.06 12.45
C SER A 493 -14.09 -3.03 12.96
N ASN A 494 -14.42 -2.10 13.81
CA ASN A 494 -15.71 -2.04 14.50
C ASN A 494 -16.53 -0.78 14.16
N SER A 495 -17.77 -0.73 14.66
CA SER A 495 -18.66 0.41 14.44
C SER A 495 -18.20 1.71 15.09
N CYS A 496 -17.40 1.67 16.14
CA CYS A 496 -16.84 2.85 16.80
C CYS A 496 -15.91 3.59 15.84
N ILE A 497 -14.94 2.89 15.23
CA ILE A 497 -14.06 3.45 14.18
C ILE A 497 -14.88 3.93 12.98
N ALA A 498 -15.80 3.07 12.48
CA ALA A 498 -16.62 3.40 11.33
C ALA A 498 -17.42 4.70 11.54
N ASN A 499 -18.11 4.83 12.67
CA ASN A 499 -18.91 6.01 12.99
C ASN A 499 -18.04 7.25 13.20
N THR A 500 -16.88 7.12 13.86
CA THR A 500 -15.97 8.25 14.09
C THR A 500 -15.48 8.85 12.77
N VAL A 501 -15.07 7.99 11.83
CA VAL A 501 -14.58 8.45 10.53
C VAL A 501 -15.70 8.96 9.64
N ASP A 502 -16.87 8.29 9.64
CA ASP A 502 -18.05 8.75 8.90
C ASP A 502 -18.57 10.09 9.42
N ASP A 503 -18.66 10.27 10.74
CA ASP A 503 -19.05 11.55 11.36
C ASP A 503 -18.10 12.68 10.96
N TYR A 504 -16.80 12.41 10.93
CA TYR A 504 -15.81 13.40 10.50
C TYR A 504 -16.00 13.79 9.02
N PHE A 505 -16.10 12.84 8.11
CA PHE A 505 -16.29 13.13 6.68
C PHE A 505 -17.67 13.73 6.39
N ILE A 506 -18.72 13.12 6.94
CA ILE A 506 -20.10 13.42 6.54
C ILE A 506 -20.67 14.61 7.31
N SER A 507 -20.34 14.74 8.59
CA SER A 507 -20.96 15.70 9.51
C SER A 507 -20.00 16.80 10.00
N ASN A 508 -18.75 16.83 9.53
CA ASN A 508 -17.68 17.73 10.00
C ASN A 508 -17.43 17.61 11.53
N LYS A 509 -17.70 16.45 12.12
CA LYS A 509 -17.58 16.25 13.56
C LYS A 509 -16.19 15.72 13.88
N VAL A 510 -15.36 16.61 14.39
CA VAL A 510 -14.01 16.27 14.84
C VAL A 510 -14.08 15.77 16.28
N PRO A 511 -13.51 14.59 16.60
CA PRO A 511 -13.42 14.13 17.98
C PRO A 511 -12.68 15.16 18.87
N SER A 512 -13.19 15.39 20.07
CA SER A 512 -12.59 16.32 21.04
C SER A 512 -11.45 15.69 21.85
N ALA A 513 -11.34 14.38 21.85
CA ALA A 513 -10.31 13.57 22.48
C ALA A 513 -10.03 12.35 21.58
N ASP A 514 -8.98 11.57 21.91
CA ASP A 514 -8.67 10.30 21.24
C ASP A 514 -9.75 9.26 21.54
N PRO A 515 -10.63 8.90 20.60
CA PRO A 515 -11.59 7.82 20.81
C PRO A 515 -10.86 6.49 20.94
N GLN A 516 -11.15 5.78 22.02
CA GLN A 516 -10.60 4.45 22.29
C GLN A 516 -11.61 3.40 21.81
N CYS A 517 -11.46 2.98 20.60
CA CYS A 517 -12.35 2.04 19.95
C CYS A 517 -11.80 0.59 20.03
#